data_e169d27a03eea8849762bf7b3d31361b
#
_entry.id   e169d27a03eea8849762bf7b3d31361b
#
_cell.length_a   1.000
_cell.length_b   1.000
_cell.length_c   1.000
_cell.angle_alpha   90.00
_cell.angle_beta   90.00
_cell.angle_gamma   90.00
#
_symmetry.space_group_name_H-M   'P 1'
#
loop_
_entity.id
_entity.type
_entity.pdbx_description
1 polymer ?
#
loop_
_entity_poly.entity_id
_entity_poly.type
_entity_poly.pdbx_seq_one_letter_code
_entity_poly.pdbx_strand_id
1 'polypeptide(L)'
;MEKTTLAKDLEICRILNGMWQVAGAHGQIDSESAISDMRKYHEAGFTTWDLADIYGPAESLIGEFRRKVGKEEKFQALTKFVPNPGPMSNSIVTHHIEQSLKKMNTDCIDLLQFHWWDYNDDSYLDALNHLSKLQNEQKIKHLGLTNFDTERVKIMIENNFHIVSNQVQYSILDNRPEKLMMSFFEKHNLKILSYGTLLGGFFSEKYLNTDEPHRGNLTTASLQKYKNMIDEWGGWSLFQELLLVLDSIAKKHKCSIANIATRFILDKPQVAGVIIGSRLGIINHREDNTKTFDIKLDQKDMSLIKTITAKSNDLFEIIGDCGDEYR
;
A
#
# COMPACT_ATOMS: atom_id res chain seq x y z
N MET A 1 8.00 -14.09 -10.56
CA MET A 1 7.64 -13.06 -9.55
C MET A 1 8.77 -12.03 -9.45
N GLU A 2 8.47 -10.74 -9.72
CA GLU A 2 9.47 -9.66 -9.56
C GLU A 2 9.67 -9.34 -8.07
N LYS A 3 10.93 -9.13 -7.69
CA LYS A 3 11.34 -8.69 -6.36
C LYS A 3 12.20 -7.44 -6.45
N THR A 4 12.33 -6.73 -5.35
CA THR A 4 13.18 -5.54 -5.22
C THR A 4 13.78 -5.46 -3.82
N THR A 5 14.95 -4.84 -3.73
CA THR A 5 15.58 -4.51 -2.46
C THR A 5 14.97 -3.21 -1.93
N LEU A 6 14.20 -3.31 -0.84
CA LEU A 6 13.63 -2.14 -0.15
C LEU A 6 14.67 -1.49 0.76
N ALA A 7 15.47 -2.30 1.44
CA ALA A 7 16.59 -1.88 2.28
C ALA A 7 17.72 -2.91 2.18
N LYS A 8 18.92 -2.60 2.70
CA LYS A 8 20.16 -3.38 2.49
C LYS A 8 20.01 -4.90 2.62
N ASP A 9 19.13 -5.37 3.47
CA ASP A 9 18.91 -6.80 3.79
C ASP A 9 17.41 -7.13 3.86
N LEU A 10 16.60 -6.35 3.15
CA LEU A 10 15.16 -6.55 3.04
C LEU A 10 14.75 -6.55 1.55
N GLU A 11 14.62 -7.75 1.00
CA GLU A 11 14.04 -7.99 -0.32
C GLU A 11 12.53 -8.25 -0.16
N ILE A 12 11.72 -7.60 -0.99
CA ILE A 12 10.26 -7.74 -1.02
C ILE A 12 9.77 -8.11 -2.41
N CYS A 13 8.58 -8.74 -2.49
CA CYS A 13 7.85 -8.86 -3.75
C CYS A 13 7.38 -7.47 -4.20
N ARG A 14 7.38 -7.22 -5.51
CA ARG A 14 6.88 -5.94 -6.04
C ARG A 14 5.35 -5.82 -6.01
N ILE A 15 4.62 -6.93 -5.90
CA ILE A 15 3.21 -6.95 -5.49
C ILE A 15 3.15 -7.51 -4.08
N LEU A 16 2.65 -6.70 -3.13
CA LEU A 16 2.47 -7.04 -1.74
C LEU A 16 1.02 -7.44 -1.48
N ASN A 17 0.82 -8.45 -0.63
CA ASN A 17 -0.50 -8.91 -0.22
C ASN A 17 -1.06 -8.00 0.89
N GLY A 18 -1.99 -7.11 0.56
CA GLY A 18 -2.61 -6.21 1.53
C GLY A 18 -3.65 -6.91 2.39
N MET A 19 -3.55 -6.77 3.71
CA MET A 19 -4.45 -7.43 4.67
C MET A 19 -5.52 -6.48 5.26
N TRP A 20 -5.72 -5.29 4.70
CA TRP A 20 -6.79 -4.38 5.15
C TRP A 20 -8.18 -5.06 5.15
N GLN A 21 -8.44 -5.94 4.19
CA GLN A 21 -9.73 -6.62 4.05
C GLN A 21 -10.04 -7.59 5.19
N VAL A 22 -9.06 -8.03 5.97
CA VAL A 22 -9.30 -8.91 7.14
C VAL A 22 -9.74 -8.13 8.38
N ALA A 23 -9.73 -6.80 8.35
CA ALA A 23 -10.12 -5.94 9.48
C ALA A 23 -11.65 -5.94 9.80
N GLY A 24 -12.43 -6.78 9.11
CA GLY A 24 -13.86 -6.97 9.38
C GLY A 24 -14.81 -6.06 8.58
N ALA A 25 -14.33 -4.96 7.99
CA ALA A 25 -15.15 -4.07 7.14
C ALA A 25 -15.56 -4.70 5.78
N HIS A 26 -15.08 -5.90 5.49
CA HIS A 26 -15.33 -6.65 4.26
C HIS A 26 -15.95 -8.04 4.51
N GLY A 27 -16.50 -8.29 5.70
CA GLY A 27 -17.06 -9.56 6.14
C GLY A 27 -16.16 -10.32 7.13
N GLN A 28 -16.72 -11.32 7.80
CA GLN A 28 -15.95 -12.20 8.66
C GLN A 28 -15.11 -13.16 7.82
N ILE A 29 -13.87 -13.35 8.22
CA ILE A 29 -12.92 -14.26 7.57
C ILE A 29 -12.70 -15.45 8.50
N ASP A 30 -12.86 -16.65 7.96
CA ASP A 30 -12.47 -17.88 8.62
C ASP A 30 -10.95 -18.02 8.64
N SER A 31 -10.36 -18.17 9.82
CA SER A 31 -8.91 -18.21 9.99
C SER A 31 -8.25 -19.38 9.26
N GLU A 32 -8.88 -20.56 9.23
CA GLU A 32 -8.30 -21.72 8.55
C GLU A 32 -8.27 -21.52 7.03
N SER A 33 -9.37 -21.00 6.46
CA SER A 33 -9.46 -20.64 5.04
C SER A 33 -8.45 -19.54 4.68
N ALA A 34 -8.28 -18.52 5.54
CA ALA A 34 -7.31 -17.46 5.34
C ALA A 34 -5.89 -18.00 5.31
N ILE A 35 -5.50 -18.84 6.27
CA ILE A 35 -4.16 -19.46 6.34
C ILE A 35 -3.93 -20.39 5.14
N SER A 36 -4.93 -21.15 4.73
CA SER A 36 -4.85 -21.99 3.53
C SER A 36 -4.55 -21.16 2.29
N ASP A 37 -5.24 -20.02 2.13
CA ASP A 37 -4.98 -19.10 1.01
C ASP A 37 -3.61 -18.42 1.12
N MET A 38 -3.18 -18.01 2.32
CA MET A 38 -1.84 -17.46 2.53
C MET A 38 -0.75 -18.43 2.06
N ARG A 39 -0.93 -19.74 2.31
CA ARG A 39 0.00 -20.76 1.81
C ARG A 39 0.04 -20.77 0.27
N LYS A 40 -1.12 -20.73 -0.39
CA LYS A 40 -1.18 -20.69 -1.86
C LYS A 40 -0.57 -19.41 -2.45
N TYR A 41 -0.72 -18.24 -1.77
CA TYR A 41 -0.02 -17.01 -2.15
C TYR A 41 1.50 -17.18 -2.04
N HIS A 42 1.95 -17.75 -0.93
CA HIS A 42 3.37 -18.01 -0.69
C HIS A 42 3.96 -18.98 -1.74
N GLU A 43 3.30 -20.11 -2.00
CA GLU A 43 3.70 -21.11 -3.03
C GLU A 43 3.75 -20.49 -4.44
N ALA A 44 2.87 -19.52 -4.74
CA ALA A 44 2.88 -18.76 -5.98
C ALA A 44 3.98 -17.65 -6.01
N GLY A 45 4.76 -17.51 -4.93
CA GLY A 45 5.87 -16.55 -4.83
C GLY A 45 5.49 -15.16 -4.31
N PHE A 46 4.23 -14.93 -3.90
CA PHE A 46 3.81 -13.70 -3.24
C PHE A 46 4.14 -13.76 -1.75
N THR A 47 5.39 -13.53 -1.41
CA THR A 47 5.94 -13.76 -0.05
C THR A 47 5.93 -12.53 0.84
N THR A 48 5.41 -11.38 0.39
CA THR A 48 5.40 -10.14 1.19
C THR A 48 3.98 -9.75 1.56
N TRP A 49 3.74 -9.53 2.86
CA TRP A 49 2.45 -9.20 3.45
C TRP A 49 2.48 -7.81 4.05
N ASP A 50 1.48 -6.98 3.70
CA ASP A 50 1.26 -5.65 4.29
C ASP A 50 0.08 -5.68 5.25
N LEU A 51 0.31 -5.31 6.49
CA LEU A 51 -0.66 -5.36 7.58
C LEU A 51 -0.54 -4.13 8.48
N ALA A 52 -1.30 -4.10 9.58
CA ALA A 52 -1.21 -3.08 10.61
C ALA A 52 -1.74 -3.62 11.96
N ASP A 53 -1.33 -3.00 13.04
CA ASP A 53 -1.82 -3.25 14.40
C ASP A 53 -3.34 -3.05 14.55
N ILE A 54 -3.91 -2.14 13.73
CA ILE A 54 -5.35 -1.83 13.69
C ILE A 54 -6.16 -2.69 12.68
N TYR A 55 -5.54 -3.62 11.95
CA TYR A 55 -6.23 -4.47 10.96
C TYR A 55 -6.82 -5.74 11.60
N GLY A 56 -7.47 -5.61 12.75
CA GLY A 56 -8.14 -6.72 13.43
C GLY A 56 -7.20 -7.94 13.65
N PRO A 57 -7.49 -9.13 13.08
CA PRO A 57 -6.69 -10.32 13.29
C PRO A 57 -5.43 -10.42 12.41
N ALA A 58 -5.09 -9.42 11.58
CA ALA A 58 -4.02 -9.54 10.57
C ALA A 58 -2.67 -9.98 11.15
N GLU A 59 -2.21 -9.35 12.25
CA GLU A 59 -0.96 -9.73 12.91
C GLU A 59 -1.00 -11.15 13.50
N SER A 60 -2.14 -11.55 14.06
CA SER A 60 -2.33 -12.91 14.60
C SER A 60 -2.36 -13.96 13.50
N LEU A 61 -2.96 -13.68 12.33
CA LEU A 61 -2.93 -14.54 11.16
C LEU A 61 -1.51 -14.75 10.65
N ILE A 62 -0.68 -13.70 10.60
CA ILE A 62 0.75 -13.82 10.28
C ILE A 62 1.47 -14.72 11.29
N GLY A 63 1.22 -14.53 12.57
CA GLY A 63 1.81 -15.36 13.62
C GLY A 63 1.41 -16.82 13.52
N GLU A 64 0.15 -17.11 13.19
CA GLU A 64 -0.33 -18.45 12.94
C GLU A 64 0.28 -19.04 11.67
N PHE A 65 0.36 -18.27 10.60
CA PHE A 65 1.01 -18.69 9.36
C PHE A 65 2.47 -19.05 9.59
N ARG A 66 3.26 -18.24 10.35
CA ARG A 66 4.65 -18.56 10.75
C ARG A 66 4.76 -19.92 11.45
N ARG A 67 3.84 -20.21 12.39
CA ARG A 67 3.86 -21.51 13.08
C ARG A 67 3.60 -22.68 12.13
N LYS A 68 2.70 -22.50 11.15
CA LYS A 68 2.30 -23.59 10.22
C LYS A 68 3.32 -23.84 9.11
N VAL A 69 4.00 -22.80 8.61
CA VAL A 69 5.02 -22.98 7.54
C VAL A 69 6.40 -23.32 8.09
N GLY A 70 6.67 -23.00 9.36
CA GLY A 70 7.96 -23.28 9.99
C GLY A 70 9.02 -22.22 9.67
N LYS A 71 10.22 -22.40 10.27
CA LYS A 71 11.31 -21.41 10.19
C LYS A 71 12.05 -21.42 8.85
N GLU A 72 11.94 -22.50 8.09
CA GLU A 72 12.63 -22.65 6.80
C GLU A 72 11.99 -21.79 5.68
N GLU A 73 10.68 -21.52 5.82
CA GLU A 73 9.94 -20.73 4.84
C GLU A 73 10.13 -19.23 5.10
N LYS A 74 10.73 -18.55 4.13
CA LYS A 74 11.01 -17.11 4.22
C LYS A 74 9.89 -16.31 3.60
N PHE A 75 9.30 -15.42 4.40
CA PHE A 75 8.36 -14.38 3.95
C PHE A 75 8.56 -13.11 4.77
N GLN A 76 8.10 -11.98 4.25
CA GLN A 76 8.18 -10.68 4.90
C GLN A 76 6.81 -10.25 5.40
N ALA A 77 6.75 -9.73 6.62
CA ALA A 77 5.55 -9.15 7.21
C ALA A 77 5.83 -7.69 7.59
N LEU A 78 5.23 -6.77 6.84
CA LEU A 78 5.38 -5.33 6.99
C LEU A 78 4.17 -4.81 7.76
N THR A 79 4.32 -4.62 9.10
CA THR A 79 3.21 -4.11 9.91
C THR A 79 3.27 -2.60 10.08
N LYS A 80 2.22 -2.03 10.66
CA LYS A 80 2.14 -0.59 10.95
C LYS A 80 1.92 -0.37 12.45
N PHE A 81 2.48 0.71 12.95
CA PHE A 81 2.14 1.31 14.22
C PHE A 81 1.29 2.55 13.97
N VAL A 82 0.02 2.49 14.37
CA VAL A 82 -1.01 3.51 14.08
C VAL A 82 -1.63 4.00 15.40
N PRO A 83 -0.85 4.71 16.25
CA PRO A 83 -1.36 5.18 17.54
C PRO A 83 -2.37 6.32 17.38
N ASN A 84 -3.18 6.54 18.40
CA ASN A 84 -3.89 7.80 18.54
C ASN A 84 -2.89 8.93 18.83
N PRO A 85 -3.08 10.15 18.29
CA PRO A 85 -2.26 11.31 18.64
C PRO A 85 -2.26 11.59 20.14
N GLY A 86 -1.15 12.14 20.64
CA GLY A 86 -0.93 12.46 22.03
C GLY A 86 0.48 12.09 22.49
N PRO A 87 0.84 12.33 23.76
CA PRO A 87 2.18 12.07 24.28
C PRO A 87 2.64 10.64 24.06
N MET A 88 3.77 10.46 23.40
CA MET A 88 4.38 9.17 23.07
C MET A 88 5.54 8.85 24.02
N SER A 89 5.22 8.30 25.19
CA SER A 89 6.28 7.81 26.10
C SER A 89 6.93 6.52 25.60
N ASN A 90 8.15 6.26 26.09
CA ASN A 90 8.86 5.02 25.78
C ASN A 90 8.02 3.77 26.13
N SER A 91 7.31 3.79 27.27
CA SER A 91 6.49 2.65 27.71
C SER A 91 5.30 2.40 26.77
N ILE A 92 4.65 3.44 26.26
CA ILE A 92 3.55 3.33 25.30
C ILE A 92 4.06 2.69 24.01
N VAL A 93 5.11 3.26 23.41
CA VAL A 93 5.66 2.78 22.13
C VAL A 93 6.16 1.34 22.29
N THR A 94 6.96 1.06 23.32
CA THR A 94 7.50 -0.29 23.56
C THR A 94 6.38 -1.32 23.74
N HIS A 95 5.35 -0.98 24.53
CA HIS A 95 4.21 -1.89 24.75
C HIS A 95 3.51 -2.26 23.43
N HIS A 96 3.22 -1.29 22.55
CA HIS A 96 2.58 -1.56 21.27
C HIS A 96 3.45 -2.46 20.38
N ILE A 97 4.75 -2.19 20.28
CA ILE A 97 5.65 -3.00 19.46
C ILE A 97 5.78 -4.43 20.02
N GLU A 98 5.85 -4.60 21.33
CA GLU A 98 5.88 -5.93 21.95
C GLU A 98 4.58 -6.72 21.73
N GLN A 99 3.43 -6.05 21.70
CA GLN A 99 2.17 -6.70 21.30
C GLN A 99 2.19 -7.17 19.85
N SER A 100 2.70 -6.36 18.93
CA SER A 100 2.84 -6.74 17.51
C SER A 100 3.80 -7.91 17.32
N LEU A 101 4.97 -7.89 17.97
CA LEU A 101 5.94 -9.00 17.99
C LEU A 101 5.30 -10.31 18.48
N LYS A 102 4.58 -10.23 19.59
CA LYS A 102 3.88 -11.38 20.20
C LYS A 102 2.81 -11.94 19.25
N LYS A 103 1.93 -11.08 18.71
CA LYS A 103 0.87 -11.50 17.78
C LYS A 103 1.47 -12.14 16.53
N MET A 104 2.48 -11.52 15.92
CA MET A 104 3.14 -12.02 14.71
C MET A 104 4.08 -13.21 14.95
N ASN A 105 4.29 -13.64 16.21
CA ASN A 105 5.18 -14.74 16.61
C ASN A 105 6.60 -14.55 16.01
N THR A 106 7.20 -13.41 16.30
CA THR A 106 8.55 -13.03 15.82
C THR A 106 9.27 -12.20 16.87
N ASP A 107 10.60 -12.26 16.89
CA ASP A 107 11.44 -11.45 17.77
C ASP A 107 11.85 -10.12 17.11
N CYS A 108 11.66 -9.99 15.79
CA CYS A 108 12.02 -8.80 15.03
C CYS A 108 11.00 -8.54 13.91
N ILE A 109 10.56 -7.29 13.77
CA ILE A 109 9.68 -6.83 12.69
C ILE A 109 10.54 -6.47 11.47
N ASP A 110 10.25 -7.03 10.29
CA ASP A 110 11.01 -6.77 9.05
C ASP A 110 10.98 -5.29 8.63
N LEU A 111 9.79 -4.71 8.60
CA LEU A 111 9.53 -3.27 8.41
C LEU A 111 8.37 -2.84 9.29
N LEU A 112 8.62 -1.87 10.14
CA LEU A 112 7.56 -1.15 10.87
C LEU A 112 7.25 0.14 10.14
N GLN A 113 6.00 0.33 9.74
CA GLN A 113 5.52 1.52 9.05
C GLN A 113 4.75 2.40 10.05
N PHE A 114 5.34 3.52 10.42
CA PHE A 114 4.73 4.43 11.38
C PHE A 114 3.72 5.35 10.70
N HIS A 115 2.56 5.56 11.33
CA HIS A 115 1.50 6.49 10.91
C HIS A 115 1.19 7.51 12.00
N TRP A 116 0.86 8.74 11.60
CA TRP A 116 0.40 9.79 12.50
C TRP A 116 -0.78 10.54 11.90
N TRP A 117 -1.78 10.86 12.74
CA TRP A 117 -3.05 11.42 12.27
C TRP A 117 -3.09 12.95 12.25
N ASP A 118 -2.40 13.62 13.18
CA ASP A 118 -2.53 15.04 13.41
C ASP A 118 -1.17 15.74 13.44
N TYR A 119 -0.90 16.58 12.46
CA TYR A 119 0.37 17.30 12.36
C TYR A 119 0.45 18.53 13.27
N ASN A 120 -0.65 18.91 13.98
CA ASN A 120 -0.60 19.90 15.05
C ASN A 120 -0.02 19.33 16.36
N ASP A 121 0.18 18.02 16.43
CA ASP A 121 0.78 17.32 17.55
C ASP A 121 2.14 16.74 17.14
N ASP A 122 3.23 17.33 17.66
CA ASP A 122 4.61 16.97 17.35
C ASP A 122 5.08 15.67 18.01
N SER A 123 4.25 15.00 18.81
CA SER A 123 4.61 13.77 19.54
C SER A 123 5.01 12.63 18.61
N TYR A 124 4.79 12.75 17.29
CA TYR A 124 5.32 11.79 16.32
C TYR A 124 6.86 11.74 16.31
N LEU A 125 7.55 12.85 16.63
CA LEU A 125 9.01 12.87 16.76
C LEU A 125 9.48 12.09 17.98
N ASP A 126 8.75 12.19 19.11
CA ASP A 126 9.03 11.38 20.31
C ASP A 126 8.80 9.90 20.03
N ALA A 127 7.70 9.57 19.34
CA ALA A 127 7.44 8.19 18.90
C ALA A 127 8.61 7.64 18.07
N LEU A 128 9.09 8.40 17.06
CA LEU A 128 10.22 8.01 16.21
C LEU A 128 11.51 7.83 16.99
N ASN A 129 11.78 8.68 18.00
CA ASN A 129 12.93 8.51 18.90
C ASN A 129 12.89 7.17 19.64
N HIS A 130 11.69 6.77 20.11
CA HIS A 130 11.53 5.48 20.80
C HIS A 130 11.57 4.30 19.83
N LEU A 131 11.00 4.42 18.64
CA LEU A 131 11.08 3.41 17.57
C LEU A 131 12.53 3.19 17.13
N SER A 132 13.33 4.25 17.01
CA SER A 132 14.77 4.17 16.68
C SER A 132 15.56 3.42 17.77
N LYS A 133 15.21 3.55 19.06
CA LYS A 133 15.80 2.74 20.13
C LYS A 133 15.46 1.26 19.97
N LEU A 134 14.19 0.95 19.68
CA LEU A 134 13.75 -0.43 19.42
C LEU A 134 14.38 -1.02 18.17
N GLN A 135 14.72 -0.20 17.18
CA GLN A 135 15.52 -0.62 16.02
C GLN A 135 16.96 -0.98 16.44
N ASN A 136 17.60 -0.16 17.27
CA ASN A 136 18.94 -0.47 17.82
C ASN A 136 18.93 -1.73 18.70
N GLU A 137 17.82 -2.02 19.37
CA GLU A 137 17.58 -3.25 20.13
C GLU A 137 17.23 -4.46 19.26
N GLN A 138 17.21 -4.31 17.94
CA GLN A 138 16.86 -5.35 16.96
C GLN A 138 15.42 -5.89 17.08
N LYS A 139 14.52 -5.17 17.72
CA LYS A 139 13.08 -5.48 17.74
C LYS A 139 12.39 -5.04 16.45
N ILE A 140 12.96 -4.05 15.76
CA ILE A 140 12.56 -3.54 14.45
C ILE A 140 13.80 -3.54 13.56
N LYS A 141 13.71 -4.15 12.38
CA LYS A 141 14.80 -4.19 11.44
C LYS A 141 14.90 -2.89 10.65
N HIS A 142 13.80 -2.44 10.06
CA HIS A 142 13.70 -1.19 9.31
C HIS A 142 12.49 -0.38 9.73
N LEU A 143 12.64 0.96 9.68
CA LEU A 143 11.55 1.92 9.86
C LEU A 143 11.12 2.45 8.50
N GLY A 144 9.81 2.39 8.26
CA GLY A 144 9.12 3.07 7.19
C GLY A 144 8.04 3.97 7.76
N LEU A 145 7.38 4.67 6.88
CA LEU A 145 6.27 5.57 7.19
C LEU A 145 5.02 5.13 6.41
N THR A 146 3.86 5.63 6.81
CA THR A 146 2.64 5.56 6.02
C THR A 146 1.85 6.86 6.14
N ASN A 147 1.40 7.40 5.00
CA ASN A 147 0.64 8.63 4.87
C ASN A 147 1.31 9.89 5.46
N PHE A 148 2.63 9.98 5.41
CA PHE A 148 3.32 11.23 5.70
C PHE A 148 3.52 12.04 4.42
N ASP A 149 3.31 13.35 4.52
CA ASP A 149 3.61 14.30 3.46
C ASP A 149 5.14 14.46 3.28
N THR A 150 5.53 15.09 2.19
CA THR A 150 6.95 15.27 1.85
C THR A 150 7.67 16.15 2.85
N GLU A 151 7.01 17.15 3.42
CA GLU A 151 7.62 18.08 4.38
C GLU A 151 7.95 17.39 5.71
N ARG A 152 7.02 16.57 6.24
CA ARG A 152 7.26 15.82 7.48
C ARG A 152 8.34 14.76 7.28
N VAL A 153 8.36 14.09 6.13
CA VAL A 153 9.47 13.17 5.80
C VAL A 153 10.80 13.93 5.76
N LYS A 154 10.83 15.14 5.19
CA LYS A 154 12.04 15.98 5.19
C LYS A 154 12.50 16.30 6.60
N ILE A 155 11.60 16.74 7.48
CA ILE A 155 11.92 17.02 8.90
C ILE A 155 12.53 15.78 9.56
N MET A 156 11.98 14.58 9.32
CA MET A 156 12.50 13.35 9.90
C MET A 156 13.91 13.02 9.40
N ILE A 157 14.17 13.17 8.11
CA ILE A 157 15.50 12.93 7.53
C ILE A 157 16.53 13.95 8.05
N GLU A 158 16.16 15.23 8.17
CA GLU A 158 17.02 16.28 8.72
C GLU A 158 17.31 16.05 10.21
N ASN A 159 16.43 15.38 10.94
CA ASN A 159 16.65 14.92 12.33
C ASN A 159 17.37 13.56 12.41
N ASN A 160 17.94 13.07 11.31
CA ASN A 160 18.72 11.83 11.22
C ASN A 160 17.93 10.54 11.54
N PHE A 161 16.62 10.51 11.36
CA PHE A 161 15.87 9.25 11.41
C PHE A 161 16.16 8.40 10.18
N HIS A 162 16.48 7.14 10.38
CA HIS A 162 16.76 6.17 9.30
C HIS A 162 15.48 5.57 8.73
N ILE A 163 14.81 6.32 7.86
CA ILE A 163 13.59 5.89 7.17
C ILE A 163 13.96 5.26 5.82
N VAL A 164 13.32 4.15 5.45
CA VAL A 164 13.58 3.47 4.18
C VAL A 164 12.46 3.63 3.16
N SER A 165 11.23 3.88 3.61
CA SER A 165 10.06 3.99 2.73
C SER A 165 8.94 4.82 3.33
N ASN A 166 8.05 5.31 2.46
CA ASN A 166 6.74 5.82 2.86
C ASN A 166 5.65 5.12 2.04
N GLN A 167 4.65 4.58 2.72
CA GLN A 167 3.49 3.96 2.08
C GLN A 167 2.42 5.02 1.84
N VAL A 168 2.11 5.30 0.58
CA VAL A 168 1.16 6.36 0.19
C VAL A 168 0.20 5.90 -0.89
N GLN A 169 -0.93 6.60 -1.00
CA GLN A 169 -1.84 6.40 -2.11
C GLN A 169 -1.18 6.84 -3.42
N TYR A 170 -1.18 5.94 -4.40
CA TYR A 170 -0.64 6.22 -5.72
C TYR A 170 -1.31 5.36 -6.79
N SER A 171 -1.85 5.99 -7.81
CA SER A 171 -2.54 5.33 -8.93
C SER A 171 -2.41 6.16 -10.20
N ILE A 172 -2.91 5.66 -11.33
CA ILE A 172 -3.01 6.44 -12.58
C ILE A 172 -3.82 7.74 -12.35
N LEU A 173 -4.83 7.67 -11.49
CA LEU A 173 -5.69 8.81 -11.18
C LEU A 173 -5.06 9.75 -10.15
N ASP A 174 -4.44 9.21 -9.12
CA ASP A 174 -3.80 9.97 -8.05
C ASP A 174 -2.28 9.97 -8.22
N ASN A 175 -1.78 11.00 -8.87
CA ASN A 175 -0.36 11.18 -9.16
C ASN A 175 0.34 12.17 -8.22
N ARG A 176 -0.26 12.50 -7.06
CA ARG A 176 0.32 13.45 -6.09
C ARG A 176 1.77 13.15 -5.69
N PRO A 177 2.21 11.87 -5.54
CA PRO A 177 3.62 11.58 -5.27
C PRO A 177 4.60 12.13 -6.30
N GLU A 178 4.16 12.34 -7.55
CA GLU A 178 5.01 12.87 -8.64
C GLU A 178 5.32 14.37 -8.47
N LYS A 179 4.58 15.11 -7.65
CA LYS A 179 4.75 16.55 -7.48
C LYS A 179 6.00 16.91 -6.67
N LEU A 180 6.14 16.35 -5.49
CA LEU A 180 7.22 16.66 -4.55
C LEU A 180 7.98 15.41 -4.10
N MET A 181 7.25 14.36 -3.72
CA MET A 181 7.80 13.21 -3.00
C MET A 181 8.82 12.42 -3.82
N MET A 182 8.55 12.13 -5.09
CA MET A 182 9.44 11.30 -5.90
C MET A 182 10.83 11.91 -6.06
N SER A 183 10.92 13.21 -6.34
CA SER A 183 12.21 13.90 -6.50
C SER A 183 12.98 13.98 -5.18
N PHE A 184 12.27 14.17 -4.07
CA PHE A 184 12.86 14.14 -2.73
C PHE A 184 13.36 12.73 -2.38
N PHE A 185 12.58 11.70 -2.68
CA PHE A 185 12.91 10.29 -2.39
C PHE A 185 14.09 9.79 -3.22
N GLU A 186 14.18 10.21 -4.48
CA GLU A 186 15.35 9.92 -5.32
C GLU A 186 16.65 10.44 -4.67
N LYS A 187 16.61 11.68 -4.20
CA LYS A 187 17.75 12.38 -3.58
C LYS A 187 18.22 11.72 -2.28
N HIS A 188 17.29 11.14 -1.53
CA HIS A 188 17.54 10.54 -0.22
C HIS A 188 17.50 9.00 -0.22
N ASN A 189 17.42 8.38 -1.41
CA ASN A 189 17.32 6.92 -1.59
C ASN A 189 16.17 6.28 -0.81
N LEU A 190 15.04 6.99 -0.70
CA LEU A 190 13.80 6.49 -0.10
C LEU A 190 12.95 5.79 -1.15
N LYS A 191 12.07 4.89 -0.71
CA LYS A 191 11.17 4.14 -1.59
C LYS A 191 9.69 4.41 -1.27
N ILE A 192 8.86 4.28 -2.29
CA ILE A 192 7.40 4.33 -2.17
C ILE A 192 6.85 2.90 -2.14
N LEU A 193 5.99 2.61 -1.18
CA LEU A 193 5.06 1.49 -1.21
C LEU A 193 3.68 2.06 -1.56
N SER A 194 3.12 1.64 -2.69
CA SER A 194 1.90 2.24 -3.22
C SER A 194 0.67 1.44 -2.81
N TYR A 195 -0.32 2.09 -2.21
CA TYR A 195 -1.66 1.51 -2.05
C TYR A 195 -2.69 2.30 -2.86
N GLY A 196 -3.91 1.78 -2.97
CA GLY A 196 -4.98 2.44 -3.72
C GLY A 196 -4.83 2.40 -5.24
N THR A 197 -3.83 1.71 -5.75
CA THR A 197 -3.49 1.62 -7.17
C THR A 197 -4.65 1.13 -8.04
N LEU A 198 -5.54 0.29 -7.50
CA LEU A 198 -6.73 -0.23 -8.17
C LEU A 198 -8.01 0.54 -7.82
N LEU A 199 -7.93 1.66 -7.10
CA LEU A 199 -9.08 2.48 -6.68
C LEU A 199 -10.19 1.66 -6.00
N GLY A 200 -9.82 0.73 -5.09
CA GLY A 200 -10.78 -0.14 -4.41
C GLY A 200 -11.49 -1.14 -5.32
N GLY A 201 -11.02 -1.30 -6.57
CA GLY A 201 -11.59 -2.17 -7.59
C GLY A 201 -12.29 -1.44 -8.73
N PHE A 202 -12.29 -0.09 -8.75
CA PHE A 202 -12.82 0.67 -9.89
C PHE A 202 -12.01 0.47 -11.17
N PHE A 203 -10.71 0.27 -11.09
CA PHE A 203 -9.90 -0.16 -12.23
C PHE A 203 -10.11 -1.65 -12.53
N SER A 204 -11.27 -1.96 -13.10
CA SER A 204 -11.65 -3.30 -13.55
C SER A 204 -12.70 -3.24 -14.66
N GLU A 205 -12.82 -4.31 -15.41
CA GLU A 205 -13.82 -4.50 -16.46
C GLU A 205 -15.26 -4.41 -15.95
N LYS A 206 -15.45 -4.64 -14.65
CA LYS A 206 -16.76 -4.53 -13.98
C LYS A 206 -17.40 -3.15 -14.15
N TYR A 207 -16.59 -2.10 -14.18
CA TYR A 207 -17.08 -0.73 -14.27
C TYR A 207 -16.95 -0.13 -15.68
N LEU A 208 -16.42 -0.87 -16.63
CA LEU A 208 -16.27 -0.43 -18.00
C LEU A 208 -17.65 -0.32 -18.69
N ASN A 209 -17.91 0.82 -19.32
CA ASN A 209 -19.19 1.13 -20.00
C ASN A 209 -20.42 1.00 -19.09
N THR A 210 -20.28 1.29 -17.82
CA THR A 210 -21.41 1.32 -16.88
C THR A 210 -21.81 2.76 -16.55
N ASP A 211 -23.08 2.94 -16.19
CA ASP A 211 -23.55 4.18 -15.60
C ASP A 211 -22.85 4.45 -14.27
N GLU A 212 -22.83 5.72 -13.87
CA GLU A 212 -22.27 6.12 -12.60
C GLU A 212 -22.96 5.41 -11.43
N PRO A 213 -22.21 4.69 -10.57
CA PRO A 213 -22.82 3.96 -9.49
C PRO A 213 -23.44 4.90 -8.46
N HIS A 214 -24.68 4.65 -8.08
CA HIS A 214 -25.31 5.36 -6.98
C HIS A 214 -24.52 5.12 -5.67
N ARG A 215 -24.29 6.16 -4.89
CA ARG A 215 -23.48 6.08 -3.67
C ARG A 215 -23.94 5.03 -2.67
N GLY A 216 -25.26 4.81 -2.55
CA GLY A 216 -25.82 3.73 -1.73
C GLY A 216 -25.45 2.30 -2.15
N ASN A 217 -24.94 2.13 -3.38
CA ASN A 217 -24.48 0.83 -3.88
C ASN A 217 -22.99 0.60 -3.63
N LEU A 218 -22.27 1.60 -3.09
CA LEU A 218 -20.87 1.50 -2.73
C LEU A 218 -20.74 0.91 -1.32
N THR A 219 -20.71 -0.40 -1.23
CA THR A 219 -20.86 -1.17 0.01
C THR A 219 -19.62 -1.20 0.89
N THR A 220 -18.46 -0.67 0.45
CA THR A 220 -17.23 -0.65 1.20
C THR A 220 -16.70 0.78 1.37
N ALA A 221 -16.01 1.04 2.49
CA ALA A 221 -15.35 2.31 2.73
C ALA A 221 -14.35 2.67 1.61
N SER A 222 -13.65 1.67 1.07
CA SER A 222 -12.73 1.87 -0.07
C SER A 222 -13.45 2.37 -1.31
N LEU A 223 -14.58 1.77 -1.69
CA LEU A 223 -15.36 2.22 -2.85
C LEU A 223 -15.88 3.66 -2.65
N GLN A 224 -16.36 4.00 -1.47
CA GLN A 224 -16.81 5.37 -1.16
C GLN A 224 -15.67 6.37 -1.27
N LYS A 225 -14.51 6.07 -0.65
CA LYS A 225 -13.31 6.91 -0.72
C LYS A 225 -12.88 7.16 -2.17
N TYR A 226 -12.67 6.09 -2.93
CA TYR A 226 -12.16 6.23 -4.30
C TYR A 226 -13.19 6.80 -5.27
N LYS A 227 -14.48 6.67 -5.01
CA LYS A 227 -15.50 7.40 -5.77
C LYS A 227 -15.40 8.92 -5.55
N ASN A 228 -15.13 9.37 -4.31
CA ASN A 228 -14.86 10.78 -4.06
C ASN A 228 -13.66 11.27 -4.86
N MET A 229 -12.58 10.49 -4.89
CA MET A 229 -11.40 10.83 -5.68
C MET A 229 -11.67 10.90 -7.19
N ILE A 230 -12.50 9.99 -7.72
CA ILE A 230 -12.93 10.03 -9.12
C ILE A 230 -13.71 11.33 -9.40
N ASP A 231 -14.58 11.74 -8.48
CA ASP A 231 -15.37 12.96 -8.63
C ASP A 231 -14.49 14.20 -8.66
N GLU A 232 -13.56 14.32 -7.71
CA GLU A 232 -12.61 15.44 -7.65
C GLU A 232 -11.66 15.46 -8.86
N TRP A 233 -11.25 14.29 -9.36
CA TRP A 233 -10.34 14.14 -10.48
C TRP A 233 -10.92 14.62 -11.83
N GLY A 234 -12.24 14.54 -12.02
CA GLY A 234 -12.91 14.96 -13.27
C GLY A 234 -14.22 14.25 -13.54
N GLY A 235 -14.69 13.47 -12.56
CA GLY A 235 -15.98 12.81 -12.58
C GLY A 235 -16.03 11.50 -13.37
N TRP A 236 -17.21 10.90 -13.35
CA TRP A 236 -17.41 9.57 -13.91
C TRP A 236 -17.21 9.48 -15.41
N SER A 237 -17.59 10.51 -16.16
CA SER A 237 -17.42 10.52 -17.63
C SER A 237 -15.95 10.45 -18.05
N LEU A 238 -15.09 11.27 -17.44
CA LEU A 238 -13.64 11.24 -17.71
C LEU A 238 -13.02 9.92 -17.22
N PHE A 239 -13.50 9.37 -16.11
CA PHE A 239 -13.07 8.06 -15.62
C PHE A 239 -13.42 6.94 -16.59
N GLN A 240 -14.59 7.00 -17.25
CA GLN A 240 -14.96 6.05 -18.33
C GLN A 240 -14.04 6.17 -19.55
N GLU A 241 -13.65 7.39 -19.96
CA GLU A 241 -12.65 7.56 -21.02
C GLU A 241 -11.31 6.89 -20.65
N LEU A 242 -10.87 7.02 -19.41
CA LEU A 242 -9.68 6.35 -18.91
C LEU A 242 -9.83 4.83 -18.92
N LEU A 243 -10.95 4.29 -18.44
CA LEU A 243 -11.21 2.84 -18.46
C LEU A 243 -11.19 2.27 -19.90
N LEU A 244 -11.76 2.98 -20.86
CA LEU A 244 -11.73 2.57 -22.28
C LEU A 244 -10.29 2.51 -22.83
N VAL A 245 -9.46 3.47 -22.49
CA VAL A 245 -8.04 3.45 -22.85
C VAL A 245 -7.31 2.28 -22.19
N LEU A 246 -7.52 2.07 -20.87
CA LEU A 246 -6.90 0.97 -20.15
C LEU A 246 -7.34 -0.40 -20.67
N ASP A 247 -8.61 -0.56 -21.02
CA ASP A 247 -9.16 -1.79 -21.65
C ASP A 247 -8.50 -2.05 -23.02
N SER A 248 -8.34 -1.02 -23.84
CA SER A 248 -7.66 -1.16 -25.15
C SER A 248 -6.20 -1.63 -25.00
N ILE A 249 -5.49 -1.11 -23.99
CA ILE A 249 -4.12 -1.52 -23.66
C ILE A 249 -4.13 -2.94 -23.06
N ALA A 250 -5.07 -3.25 -22.19
CA ALA A 250 -5.21 -4.58 -21.59
C ALA A 250 -5.44 -5.67 -22.64
N LYS A 251 -6.32 -5.41 -23.61
CA LYS A 251 -6.53 -6.29 -24.78
C LYS A 251 -5.27 -6.52 -25.60
N LYS A 252 -4.49 -5.45 -25.87
CA LYS A 252 -3.21 -5.54 -26.58
C LYS A 252 -2.24 -6.47 -25.83
N HIS A 253 -2.16 -6.36 -24.51
CA HIS A 253 -1.25 -7.14 -23.66
C HIS A 253 -1.87 -8.45 -23.16
N LYS A 254 -3.12 -8.79 -23.52
CA LYS A 254 -3.86 -10.01 -23.11
C LYS A 254 -3.94 -10.17 -21.58
N CYS A 255 -4.23 -9.09 -20.89
CA CYS A 255 -4.32 -9.01 -19.43
C CYS A 255 -5.55 -8.20 -18.99
N SER A 256 -5.72 -7.97 -17.69
CA SER A 256 -6.82 -7.17 -17.14
C SER A 256 -6.47 -5.67 -17.04
N ILE A 257 -7.49 -4.81 -16.94
CA ILE A 257 -7.33 -3.39 -16.63
C ILE A 257 -6.52 -3.22 -15.33
N ALA A 258 -6.79 -4.06 -14.33
CA ALA A 258 -6.08 -4.06 -13.06
C ALA A 258 -4.57 -4.31 -13.24
N ASN A 259 -4.19 -5.22 -14.14
CA ASN A 259 -2.77 -5.48 -14.42
C ASN A 259 -2.09 -4.28 -15.06
N ILE A 260 -2.76 -3.57 -16.00
CA ILE A 260 -2.23 -2.36 -16.61
C ILE A 260 -2.02 -1.26 -15.55
N ALA A 261 -3.04 -1.03 -14.70
CA ALA A 261 -2.94 -0.04 -13.64
C ALA A 261 -1.81 -0.36 -12.65
N THR A 262 -1.65 -1.64 -12.29
CA THR A 262 -0.58 -2.10 -11.42
C THR A 262 0.79 -1.92 -12.09
N ARG A 263 0.95 -2.35 -13.34
CA ARG A 263 2.21 -2.23 -14.07
C ARG A 263 2.64 -0.77 -14.25
N PHE A 264 1.70 0.11 -14.59
CA PHE A 264 1.95 1.54 -14.75
C PHE A 264 2.59 2.17 -13.49
N ILE A 265 2.12 1.78 -12.30
CA ILE A 265 2.68 2.28 -11.05
C ILE A 265 3.99 1.56 -10.68
N LEU A 266 4.11 0.27 -10.94
CA LEU A 266 5.37 -0.46 -10.72
C LEU A 266 6.51 0.07 -11.59
N ASP A 267 6.24 0.63 -12.77
CA ASP A 267 7.26 1.21 -13.65
C ASP A 267 7.71 2.61 -13.23
N LYS A 268 7.07 3.22 -12.22
CA LYS A 268 7.47 4.53 -11.73
C LYS A 268 8.78 4.46 -10.93
N PRO A 269 9.68 5.44 -11.11
CA PRO A 269 10.86 5.57 -10.28
C PRO A 269 10.49 5.59 -8.79
N GLN A 270 11.34 5.12 -7.92
CA GLN A 270 11.14 5.07 -6.48
C GLN A 270 10.02 4.15 -5.97
N VAL A 271 9.12 3.61 -6.82
CA VAL A 271 8.12 2.64 -6.39
C VAL A 271 8.76 1.26 -6.20
N ALA A 272 8.92 0.83 -4.96
CA ALA A 272 9.42 -0.50 -4.62
C ALA A 272 8.34 -1.56 -4.79
N GLY A 273 7.09 -1.24 -4.48
CA GLY A 273 6.00 -2.21 -4.62
C GLY A 273 4.61 -1.60 -4.55
N VAL A 274 3.64 -2.38 -5.02
CA VAL A 274 2.22 -2.07 -5.02
C VAL A 274 1.49 -3.04 -4.10
N ILE A 275 0.67 -2.50 -3.21
CA ILE A 275 -0.14 -3.28 -2.27
C ILE A 275 -1.50 -3.56 -2.91
N ILE A 276 -1.77 -4.83 -3.17
CA ILE A 276 -3.07 -5.30 -3.68
C ILE A 276 -3.80 -6.03 -2.56
N GLY A 277 -5.04 -5.65 -2.33
CA GLY A 277 -5.87 -6.24 -1.30
C GLY A 277 -6.11 -7.73 -1.50
N SER A 278 -5.85 -8.53 -0.48
CA SER A 278 -6.05 -9.98 -0.46
C SER A 278 -7.31 -10.31 0.32
N ARG A 279 -8.37 -10.74 -0.38
CA ARG A 279 -9.61 -11.20 0.26
C ARG A 279 -9.49 -12.69 0.59
N LEU A 280 -8.62 -12.99 1.58
CA LEU A 280 -8.27 -14.33 1.99
C LEU A 280 -9.49 -15.20 2.30
N GLY A 281 -9.54 -16.40 1.73
CA GLY A 281 -10.66 -17.33 1.86
C GLY A 281 -11.90 -16.98 1.03
N ILE A 282 -11.90 -15.86 0.28
CA ILE A 282 -13.09 -15.38 -0.46
C ILE A 282 -12.82 -15.30 -1.96
N ILE A 283 -11.74 -14.64 -2.39
CA ILE A 283 -11.42 -14.40 -3.80
C ILE A 283 -9.93 -14.62 -4.04
N ASN A 284 -9.62 -15.28 -5.15
CA ASN A 284 -8.25 -15.50 -5.59
C ASN A 284 -7.89 -14.60 -6.78
N HIS A 285 -6.89 -13.76 -6.61
CA HIS A 285 -6.33 -12.90 -7.67
C HIS A 285 -4.90 -13.28 -8.07
N ARG A 286 -4.33 -14.37 -7.52
CA ARG A 286 -2.91 -14.74 -7.72
C ARG A 286 -2.52 -14.88 -9.18
N GLU A 287 -3.29 -15.66 -9.93
CA GLU A 287 -3.01 -15.93 -11.35
C GLU A 287 -3.11 -14.66 -12.19
N ASP A 288 -4.10 -13.80 -11.89
CA ASP A 288 -4.24 -12.54 -12.62
C ASP A 288 -3.10 -11.59 -12.24
N ASN A 289 -2.80 -11.41 -10.96
CA ASN A 289 -1.71 -10.56 -10.50
C ASN A 289 -0.35 -10.96 -11.09
N THR A 290 -0.11 -12.26 -11.32
CA THR A 290 1.14 -12.75 -11.94
C THR A 290 1.34 -12.19 -13.34
N LYS A 291 0.28 -12.01 -14.13
CA LYS A 291 0.34 -11.46 -15.49
C LYS A 291 0.93 -10.04 -15.53
N THR A 292 0.80 -9.28 -14.45
CA THR A 292 1.40 -7.94 -14.33
C THR A 292 2.89 -7.92 -14.66
N PHE A 293 3.61 -8.99 -14.32
CA PHE A 293 5.06 -9.07 -14.50
C PHE A 293 5.49 -9.37 -15.95
N ASP A 294 4.58 -9.83 -16.79
CA ASP A 294 4.84 -10.08 -18.21
C ASP A 294 4.57 -8.85 -19.08
N ILE A 295 3.99 -7.80 -18.51
CA ILE A 295 3.61 -6.57 -19.22
C ILE A 295 4.81 -5.63 -19.35
N LYS A 296 4.99 -5.09 -20.55
CA LYS A 296 5.90 -3.98 -20.85
C LYS A 296 5.12 -2.90 -21.57
N LEU A 297 4.78 -1.84 -20.87
CA LEU A 297 4.08 -0.68 -21.44
C LEU A 297 5.03 0.08 -22.38
N ASP A 298 4.61 0.28 -23.63
CA ASP A 298 5.40 1.06 -24.60
C ASP A 298 5.03 2.55 -24.59
N GLN A 299 5.75 3.36 -25.37
CA GLN A 299 5.51 4.80 -25.43
C GLN A 299 4.09 5.15 -25.90
N LYS A 300 3.48 4.31 -26.76
CA LYS A 300 2.11 4.53 -27.23
C LYS A 300 1.11 4.31 -26.09
N ASP A 301 1.29 3.26 -25.31
CA ASP A 301 0.48 2.98 -24.12
C ASP A 301 0.55 4.14 -23.13
N MET A 302 1.76 4.59 -22.83
CA MET A 302 2.01 5.71 -21.91
C MET A 302 1.40 7.03 -22.44
N SER A 303 1.50 7.30 -23.75
CA SER A 303 0.92 8.48 -24.36
C SER A 303 -0.61 8.49 -24.31
N LEU A 304 -1.26 7.34 -24.54
CA LEU A 304 -2.71 7.20 -24.46
C LEU A 304 -3.20 7.52 -23.03
N ILE A 305 -2.57 6.93 -22.02
CA ILE A 305 -2.90 7.20 -20.61
C ILE A 305 -2.71 8.71 -20.31
N LYS A 306 -1.56 9.26 -20.68
CA LYS A 306 -1.24 10.68 -20.45
C LYS A 306 -2.23 11.63 -21.11
N THR A 307 -2.73 11.29 -22.31
CA THR A 307 -3.72 12.12 -23.02
C THR A 307 -5.03 12.27 -22.23
N ILE A 308 -5.46 11.21 -21.54
CA ILE A 308 -6.66 11.28 -20.73
C ILE A 308 -6.37 11.95 -19.38
N THR A 309 -5.31 11.56 -18.70
CA THR A 309 -4.97 12.14 -17.38
C THR A 309 -4.66 13.63 -17.46
N ALA A 310 -4.23 14.15 -18.61
CA ALA A 310 -4.02 15.59 -18.82
C ALA A 310 -5.32 16.43 -18.85
N LYS A 311 -6.49 15.79 -18.93
CA LYS A 311 -7.80 16.47 -18.89
C LYS A 311 -8.32 16.63 -17.46
N SER A 312 -7.71 15.95 -16.51
CA SER A 312 -8.19 15.91 -15.12
C SER A 312 -7.82 17.15 -14.34
N ASN A 313 -8.52 17.35 -13.24
CA ASN A 313 -8.10 18.28 -12.20
C ASN A 313 -6.81 17.79 -11.52
N ASP A 314 -6.06 18.72 -10.97
CA ASP A 314 -4.88 18.43 -10.17
C ASP A 314 -5.28 18.12 -8.72
N LEU A 315 -5.20 16.85 -8.34
CA LEU A 315 -5.55 16.42 -6.99
C LEU A 315 -4.59 16.98 -5.92
N PHE A 316 -3.38 17.37 -6.29
CA PHE A 316 -2.47 18.02 -5.35
C PHE A 316 -2.98 19.40 -4.94
N GLU A 317 -3.53 20.18 -5.89
CA GLU A 317 -4.12 21.49 -5.61
C GLU A 317 -5.45 21.39 -4.83
N ILE A 318 -6.19 20.29 -4.99
CA ILE A 318 -7.51 20.11 -4.35
C ILE A 318 -7.37 19.52 -2.95
N ILE A 319 -6.49 18.52 -2.78
CA ILE A 319 -6.40 17.70 -1.56
C ILE A 319 -5.15 18.07 -0.75
N GLY A 320 -4.05 18.44 -1.42
CA GLY A 320 -2.73 18.58 -0.80
C GLY A 320 -1.78 17.44 -1.13
N ASP A 321 -0.69 17.33 -0.38
CA ASP A 321 0.33 16.29 -0.55
C ASP A 321 -0.20 14.91 -0.08
N CYS A 322 0.61 13.90 -0.23
CA CYS A 322 0.28 12.53 0.17
C CYS A 322 -0.04 12.46 1.66
N GLY A 323 -1.18 11.86 1.99
CA GLY A 323 -1.66 11.73 3.36
C GLY A 323 -2.60 12.84 3.83
N ASP A 324 -2.65 13.99 3.14
CA ASP A 324 -3.54 15.08 3.50
C ASP A 324 -5.02 14.70 3.36
N GLU A 325 -5.33 13.66 2.56
CA GLU A 325 -6.68 13.08 2.49
C GLU A 325 -7.20 12.49 3.81
N TYR A 326 -6.38 12.44 4.83
CA TYR A 326 -6.73 11.92 6.18
C TYR A 326 -6.71 13.02 7.26
N ARG A 327 -6.50 14.28 6.89
CA ARG A 327 -6.28 15.43 7.82
C ARG A 327 -7.20 16.58 7.55
#